data_edeb8cfe35a5848c066d5c810c4dcb8e
#
_entry.id   edeb8cfe35a5848c066d5c810c4dcb8e
#
_cell.length_a   1.000
_cell.length_b   1.000
_cell.length_c   1.000
_cell.angle_alpha   90.00
_cell.angle_beta   90.00
_cell.angle_gamma   90.00
#
_symmetry.space_group_name_H-M   'P 1'
#
loop_
_entity.id
_entity.type
_entity.pdbx_description
1 polymer ?
#
loop_
_entity_poly.entity_id
_entity_poly.type
_entity_poly.pdbx_seq_one_letter_code
_entity_poly.pdbx_strand_id
1 'polypeptide(L)'
;MLTLEEFQLHLDVDAGTVHVWIEEGWLLPQQDQAGFAFSELDIARAQLIRDLKEGIGVNDEGIGVVLNLIDQVHGLRRVVRELLHAGAGRPPEP
;
A
#
# COMPACT_ATOMS: atom_id res chain seq x y z
N MET A 1 6.33 -1.88 13.41
CA MET A 1 5.93 -2.73 12.28
C MET A 1 5.45 -4.08 12.79
N LEU A 2 4.58 -4.74 12.05
CA LEU A 2 4.05 -6.04 12.43
C LEU A 2 4.85 -7.17 11.80
N THR A 3 5.00 -8.27 12.55
CA THR A 3 5.47 -9.54 11.97
C THR A 3 4.38 -10.15 11.09
N LEU A 4 4.71 -11.18 10.31
CA LEU A 4 3.72 -11.90 9.51
C LEU A 4 2.60 -12.44 10.40
N GLU A 5 2.93 -13.04 11.53
CA GLU A 5 1.91 -13.58 12.45
C GLU A 5 0.99 -12.51 13.00
N GLU A 6 1.56 -11.38 13.42
CA GLU A 6 0.76 -10.24 13.90
C GLU A 6 -0.12 -9.68 12.79
N PHE A 7 0.41 -9.57 11.58
CA PHE A 7 -0.33 -9.10 10.42
C PHE A 7 -1.51 -10.02 10.10
N GLN A 8 -1.29 -11.34 10.12
CA GLN A 8 -2.34 -12.32 9.89
C GLN A 8 -3.47 -12.21 10.93
N LEU A 9 -3.09 -12.07 12.21
CA LEU A 9 -4.08 -11.91 13.27
C LEU A 9 -4.87 -10.62 13.15
N HIS A 10 -4.18 -9.53 12.80
CA HIS A 10 -4.80 -8.21 12.67
C HIS A 10 -5.83 -8.18 11.53
N LEU A 11 -5.55 -8.87 10.44
CA LEU A 11 -6.37 -8.82 9.22
C LEU A 11 -7.21 -10.06 9.00
N ASP A 12 -7.04 -11.09 9.83
CA ASP A 12 -7.76 -12.36 9.68
C ASP A 12 -7.58 -12.95 8.28
N VAL A 13 -6.33 -13.05 7.83
CA VAL A 13 -5.95 -13.66 6.56
C VAL A 13 -4.91 -14.75 6.79
N ASP A 14 -4.89 -15.76 5.94
CA ASP A 14 -3.90 -16.83 6.04
C ASP A 14 -2.56 -16.43 5.39
N ALA A 15 -1.50 -17.16 5.75
CA ALA A 15 -0.16 -16.88 5.25
C ALA A 15 -0.06 -17.06 3.73
N GLY A 16 -0.76 -18.04 3.17
CA GLY A 16 -0.76 -18.29 1.74
C GLY A 16 -1.30 -17.09 0.96
N THR A 17 -2.40 -16.52 1.43
CA THR A 17 -2.99 -15.32 0.82
C THR A 17 -2.04 -14.14 0.91
N VAL A 18 -1.41 -13.94 2.08
CA VAL A 18 -0.44 -12.84 2.26
C VAL A 18 0.73 -13.01 1.28
N HIS A 19 1.26 -14.22 1.13
CA HIS A 19 2.35 -14.47 0.20
C HIS A 19 1.97 -14.19 -1.25
N VAL A 20 0.75 -14.54 -1.66
CA VAL A 20 0.25 -14.21 -3.01
C VAL A 20 0.21 -12.70 -3.20
N TRP A 21 -0.30 -11.96 -2.22
CA TRP A 21 -0.39 -10.51 -2.30
C TRP A 21 0.99 -9.85 -2.36
N ILE A 22 1.99 -10.42 -1.69
CA ILE A 22 3.38 -9.95 -1.79
C ILE A 22 3.94 -10.23 -3.18
N GLU A 23 3.72 -11.43 -3.72
CA GLU A 23 4.18 -11.80 -5.07
C GLU A 23 3.57 -10.92 -6.15
N GLU A 24 2.29 -10.55 -5.99
CA GLU A 24 1.61 -9.66 -6.93
C GLU A 24 2.07 -8.21 -6.81
N GLY A 25 2.88 -7.89 -5.80
CA GLY A 25 3.32 -6.52 -5.55
C GLY A 25 2.24 -5.66 -4.89
N TRP A 26 1.19 -6.25 -4.36
CA TRP A 26 0.11 -5.52 -3.70
C TRP A 26 0.49 -5.09 -2.28
N LEU A 27 1.34 -5.88 -1.63
CA LEU A 27 1.95 -5.56 -0.34
C LEU A 27 3.46 -5.44 -0.55
N LEU A 28 4.07 -4.50 0.13
CA LEU A 28 5.49 -4.20 0.00
C LEU A 28 6.16 -4.19 1.38
N PRO A 29 6.12 -5.31 2.12
CA PRO A 29 6.76 -5.37 3.43
C PRO A 29 8.26 -5.29 3.30
N GLN A 30 8.91 -4.80 4.35
CA GLN A 30 10.35 -4.92 4.47
C GLN A 30 10.71 -6.36 4.81
N GLN A 31 11.84 -6.84 4.31
CA GLN A 31 12.32 -8.17 4.58
C GLN A 31 13.73 -8.08 5.15
N ASP A 32 13.94 -8.75 6.28
CA ASP A 32 15.24 -8.87 6.92
C ASP A 32 15.47 -10.33 7.31
N GLN A 33 16.53 -10.58 8.11
CA GLN A 33 16.87 -11.93 8.53
C GLN A 33 15.79 -12.57 9.43
N ALA A 34 15.00 -11.75 10.12
CA ALA A 34 13.92 -12.23 10.97
C ALA A 34 12.63 -12.49 10.20
N GLY A 35 12.55 -12.09 8.92
CA GLY A 35 11.39 -12.28 8.07
C GLY A 35 10.78 -10.96 7.62
N PHE A 36 9.48 -10.98 7.34
CA PHE A 36 8.76 -9.80 6.86
C PHE A 36 8.38 -8.87 8.01
N ALA A 37 8.42 -7.57 7.73
CA ALA A 37 7.94 -6.52 8.62
C ALA A 37 6.93 -5.65 7.85
N PHE A 38 5.68 -5.63 8.33
CA PHE A 38 4.57 -4.95 7.67
C PHE A 38 4.32 -3.59 8.30
N SER A 39 4.20 -2.58 7.46
CA SER A 39 3.94 -1.20 7.87
C SER A 39 2.44 -0.92 7.97
N GLU A 40 2.09 0.25 8.50
CA GLU A 40 0.70 0.72 8.48
C GLU A 40 0.17 0.86 7.06
N LEU A 41 1.01 1.20 6.10
CA LEU A 41 0.62 1.26 4.69
C LEU A 41 0.21 -0.12 4.19
N ASP A 42 0.97 -1.16 4.52
CA ASP A 42 0.62 -2.53 4.15
C ASP A 42 -0.72 -2.95 4.76
N ILE A 43 -0.99 -2.56 6.00
CA ILE A 43 -2.26 -2.83 6.67
C ILE A 43 -3.41 -2.16 5.90
N ALA A 44 -3.25 -0.88 5.57
CA ALA A 44 -4.27 -0.15 4.82
C ALA A 44 -4.51 -0.76 3.44
N ARG A 45 -3.45 -1.16 2.75
CA ARG A 45 -3.56 -1.81 1.44
C ARG A 45 -4.28 -3.15 1.54
N ALA A 46 -3.95 -3.95 2.55
CA ALA A 46 -4.60 -5.24 2.76
C ALA A 46 -6.08 -5.10 3.09
N GLN A 47 -6.46 -4.13 3.90
CA GLN A 47 -7.86 -3.83 4.19
C GLN A 47 -8.61 -3.44 2.93
N LEU A 48 -8.01 -2.61 2.08
CA LEU A 48 -8.59 -2.22 0.81
C LEU A 48 -8.77 -3.42 -0.12
N ILE A 49 -7.77 -4.28 -0.21
CA ILE A 49 -7.84 -5.51 -1.03
C ILE A 49 -9.03 -6.36 -0.58
N ARG A 50 -9.19 -6.56 0.72
CA ARG A 50 -10.31 -7.33 1.27
C ARG A 50 -11.65 -6.70 0.93
N ASP A 51 -11.76 -5.40 1.11
CA ASP A 51 -13.00 -4.67 0.82
C ASP A 51 -13.37 -4.77 -0.65
N LEU A 52 -12.39 -4.67 -1.54
CA LEU A 52 -12.61 -4.80 -2.98
C LEU A 52 -13.03 -6.22 -3.36
N LYS A 53 -12.36 -7.24 -2.80
CA LYS A 53 -12.65 -8.63 -3.15
C LYS A 53 -13.95 -9.11 -2.52
N GLU A 54 -14.12 -8.90 -1.23
CA GLU A 54 -15.25 -9.45 -0.48
C GLU A 54 -16.48 -8.55 -0.51
N GLY A 55 -16.27 -7.22 -0.47
CA GLY A 55 -17.36 -6.26 -0.44
C GLY A 55 -17.95 -5.95 -1.81
N ILE A 56 -17.12 -5.83 -2.83
CA ILE A 56 -17.54 -5.42 -4.18
C ILE A 56 -17.41 -6.57 -5.18
N GLY A 57 -16.58 -7.54 -4.91
CA GLY A 57 -16.37 -8.67 -5.81
C GLY A 57 -15.40 -8.37 -6.95
N VAL A 58 -14.45 -7.47 -6.75
CA VAL A 58 -13.44 -7.14 -7.75
C VAL A 58 -12.50 -8.34 -7.93
N ASN A 59 -12.23 -8.73 -9.16
CA ASN A 59 -11.29 -9.81 -9.45
C ASN A 59 -9.84 -9.35 -9.26
N ASP A 60 -8.90 -10.30 -9.32
CA ASP A 60 -7.49 -10.00 -9.05
C ASP A 60 -6.89 -9.00 -10.03
N GLU A 61 -7.27 -9.08 -11.30
CA GLU A 61 -6.81 -8.11 -12.30
C GLU A 61 -7.30 -6.70 -11.97
N GLY A 62 -8.55 -6.58 -11.55
CA GLY A 62 -9.13 -5.31 -11.13
C GLY A 62 -8.45 -4.75 -9.89
N ILE A 63 -8.09 -5.61 -8.93
CA ILE A 63 -7.35 -5.18 -7.74
C ILE A 63 -6.00 -4.60 -8.14
N GLY A 64 -5.27 -5.27 -9.04
CA GLY A 64 -3.99 -4.76 -9.54
C GLY A 64 -4.14 -3.37 -10.16
N VAL A 65 -5.18 -3.16 -10.95
CA VAL A 65 -5.46 -1.86 -11.56
C VAL A 65 -5.74 -0.79 -10.50
N VAL A 66 -6.60 -1.10 -9.52
CA VAL A 66 -6.95 -0.15 -8.45
C VAL A 66 -5.71 0.25 -7.66
N LEU A 67 -4.89 -0.72 -7.23
CA LEU A 67 -3.69 -0.43 -6.45
C LEU A 67 -2.69 0.39 -7.26
N ASN A 68 -2.53 0.09 -8.55
CA ASN A 68 -1.66 0.86 -9.42
C ASN A 68 -2.14 2.32 -9.53
N LEU A 69 -3.44 2.53 -9.72
CA LEU A 69 -4.01 3.87 -9.79
C LEU A 69 -3.82 4.63 -8.48
N ILE A 70 -4.00 3.97 -7.34
CA ILE A 70 -3.77 4.56 -6.03
C ILE A 70 -2.31 4.98 -5.88
N ASP A 71 -1.38 4.12 -6.30
CA ASP A 71 0.05 4.43 -6.25
C ASP A 71 0.38 5.65 -7.13
N GLN A 72 -0.24 5.74 -8.30
CA GLN A 72 -0.09 6.91 -9.18
C GLN A 72 -0.63 8.18 -8.54
N VAL A 73 -1.80 8.10 -7.91
CA VAL A 73 -2.39 9.24 -7.20
C VAL A 73 -1.48 9.70 -6.07
N HIS A 74 -0.94 8.77 -5.28
CA HIS A 74 0.00 9.13 -4.20
C HIS A 74 1.28 9.76 -4.76
N GLY A 75 1.80 9.23 -5.86
CA GLY A 75 2.97 9.78 -6.53
C GLY A 75 2.72 11.20 -7.02
N LEU A 76 1.57 11.44 -7.66
CA LEU A 76 1.18 12.78 -8.13
C LEU A 76 1.00 13.75 -6.97
N ARG A 77 0.38 13.32 -5.89
CA ARG A 77 0.24 14.15 -4.69
C ARG A 77 1.59 14.53 -4.10
N ARG A 78 2.54 13.60 -4.12
CA ARG A 78 3.91 13.88 -3.67
C ARG A 78 4.57 14.96 -4.53
N VAL A 79 4.46 14.83 -5.86
CA VAL A 79 4.99 15.81 -6.80
C VAL A 79 4.36 17.18 -6.55
N VAL A 80 3.04 17.25 -6.40
CA VAL A 80 2.34 18.51 -6.12
C VAL A 80 2.85 19.13 -4.82
N ARG A 81 2.99 18.33 -3.75
CA ARG A 81 3.52 18.83 -2.47
C ARG A 81 4.92 19.37 -2.62
N GLU A 82 5.79 18.67 -3.36
CA GLU A 82 7.16 19.11 -3.59
C GLU A 82 7.18 20.44 -4.36
N LEU A 83 6.36 20.58 -5.38
CA LEU A 83 6.25 21.81 -6.15
C LEU A 83 5.71 22.96 -5.30
N LEU A 84 4.67 22.72 -4.51
CA LEU A 84 4.12 23.72 -3.60
C LEU A 84 5.13 24.11 -2.52
N HIS A 85 5.85 23.13 -2.00
CA HIS A 85 6.88 23.39 -0.98
C HIS A 85 8.04 24.19 -1.55
N ALA A 86 8.49 23.85 -2.74
CA ALA A 86 9.52 24.62 -3.44
C ALA A 86 9.04 26.03 -3.73
N GLY A 87 7.78 26.19 -4.15
CA GLY A 87 7.17 27.52 -4.37
C GLY A 87 7.05 28.33 -3.09
N ALA A 88 6.67 27.68 -1.97
CA ALA A 88 6.57 28.35 -0.68
C ALA A 88 7.92 28.76 -0.12
N GLY A 89 8.99 28.05 -0.47
CA GLY A 89 10.35 28.37 -0.05
C GLY A 89 11.03 29.44 -0.89
N ARG A 90 10.38 29.88 -1.97
CA ARG A 90 10.92 30.94 -2.83
C ARG A 90 10.43 32.33 -2.37
N PRO A 91 11.29 33.34 -2.44
CA PRO A 91 10.79 34.70 -2.28
C PRO A 91 9.78 34.98 -3.40
N PRO A 92 8.70 35.71 -3.11
CA PRO A 92 7.74 36.06 -4.14
C PRO A 92 8.43 36.82 -5.27
N GLU A 93 8.15 36.42 -6.48
CA GLU A 93 8.66 37.15 -7.62
C GLU A 93 7.94 38.50 -7.75
N PRO A 94 8.67 39.55 -8.09
CA PRO A 94 8.07 40.87 -8.26
C PRO A 94 7.08 40.91 -9.42
#